data_f3f28ea2ff54b8925ae0873dbde5a922
#
_entry.id   f3f28ea2ff54b8925ae0873dbde5a922
#
_cell.length_a   1.000
_cell.length_b   1.000
_cell.length_c   1.000
_cell.angle_alpha   90.00
_cell.angle_beta   90.00
_cell.angle_gamma   90.00
#
_symmetry.space_group_name_H-M   'P 1'
#
loop_
_entity.id
_entity.type
_entity.pdbx_description
1 polymer ?
#
loop_
_entity_poly.entity_id
_entity_poly.type
_entity_poly.pdbx_seq_one_letter_code
_entity_poly.pdbx_strand_id
1 'polypeptide(L)'
;MLSIRLQQVLKYISSDDYVADIGCDHGYLTIAAIEKGVKFVQLIDNKEGPLKVAKKNLQQFENIAQVIYTHADGLSNLNHLINVACICGMGGDLIYHIIENSLAKAQNLDFLILQANSKVEFLRENLANLKFEIMDEQIVYDKKKYYQIMQVKYNPQILPLSKKQILFGPILLEK
;
A
#
# COMPACT_ATOMS: atom_id res chain seq x y z
N MET A 1 -0.17 17.83 8.53
CA MET A 1 -1.50 17.15 8.55
C MET A 1 -1.50 16.10 7.46
N LEU A 2 -1.91 14.86 7.76
CA LEU A 2 -2.01 13.76 6.79
C LEU A 2 -3.04 14.12 5.71
N SER A 3 -2.73 13.88 4.43
CA SER A 3 -3.67 14.14 3.33
C SER A 3 -4.93 13.27 3.46
N ILE A 4 -6.06 13.75 2.93
CA ILE A 4 -7.35 13.03 2.97
C ILE A 4 -7.16 11.62 2.38
N ARG A 5 -6.42 11.51 1.29
CA ARG A 5 -6.06 10.26 0.64
C ARG A 5 -5.39 9.27 1.59
N LEU A 6 -4.33 9.69 2.30
CA LEU A 6 -3.62 8.83 3.25
C LEU A 6 -4.44 8.54 4.52
N GLN A 7 -5.33 9.45 4.93
CA GLN A 7 -6.29 9.18 6.01
C GLN A 7 -7.23 8.01 5.64
N GLN A 8 -7.63 7.89 4.39
CA GLN A 8 -8.46 6.75 3.95
C GLN A 8 -7.63 5.45 3.86
N VAL A 9 -6.37 5.52 3.41
CA VAL A 9 -5.45 4.37 3.47
C VAL A 9 -5.31 3.86 4.91
N LEU A 10 -5.14 4.78 5.87
CA LEU A 10 -5.01 4.45 7.29
C LEU A 10 -6.21 3.69 7.87
N LYS A 11 -7.40 3.83 7.30
CA LYS A 11 -8.60 3.11 7.78
C LYS A 11 -8.49 1.60 7.62
N TYR A 12 -7.75 1.13 6.62
CA TYR A 12 -7.52 -0.29 6.37
C TYR A 12 -6.48 -0.93 7.31
N ILE A 13 -5.69 -0.12 8.02
CA ILE A 13 -4.65 -0.59 8.94
C ILE A 13 -5.24 -0.77 10.34
N SER A 14 -5.04 -1.93 10.95
CA SER A 14 -5.34 -2.21 12.36
C SER A 14 -4.13 -1.92 13.25
N SER A 15 -4.36 -1.69 14.56
CA SER A 15 -3.29 -1.59 15.57
C SER A 15 -2.47 -2.86 15.71
N ASP A 16 -3.05 -4.00 15.34
CA ASP A 16 -2.42 -5.31 15.46
C ASP A 16 -1.61 -5.69 14.22
N ASP A 17 -1.65 -4.87 13.16
CA ASP A 17 -0.90 -5.12 11.94
C ASP A 17 0.59 -4.79 12.12
N TYR A 18 1.42 -5.52 11.37
CA TYR A 18 2.82 -5.24 11.13
C TYR A 18 2.94 -4.66 9.71
N VAL A 19 3.22 -3.38 9.62
CA VAL A 19 2.99 -2.59 8.41
C VAL A 19 4.28 -2.25 7.69
N ALA A 20 4.32 -2.45 6.37
CA ALA A 20 5.34 -1.88 5.50
C ALA A 20 4.78 -0.70 4.70
N ASP A 21 5.54 0.40 4.66
CA ASP A 21 5.29 1.60 3.86
C ASP A 21 6.30 1.65 2.71
N ILE A 22 5.82 1.33 1.51
CA ILE A 22 6.66 1.18 0.31
C ILE A 22 6.64 2.49 -0.49
N GLY A 23 7.83 3.07 -0.71
CA GLY A 23 7.96 4.43 -1.24
C GLY A 23 7.51 5.44 -0.19
N CYS A 24 8.07 5.32 1.00
CA CYS A 24 7.59 5.96 2.23
C CYS A 24 7.70 7.49 2.25
N ASP A 25 8.44 8.10 1.31
CA ASP A 25 8.65 9.54 1.20
C ASP A 25 9.08 10.14 2.55
N HIS A 26 8.23 10.93 3.19
CA HIS A 26 8.50 11.56 4.50
C HIS A 26 8.05 10.72 5.71
N GLY A 27 7.47 9.54 5.51
CA GLY A 27 6.99 8.65 6.56
C GLY A 27 5.68 9.09 7.23
N TYR A 28 4.90 9.97 6.62
CA TYR A 28 3.67 10.48 7.26
C TYR A 28 2.60 9.40 7.46
N LEU A 29 2.46 8.43 6.55
CA LEU A 29 1.55 7.31 6.72
C LEU A 29 1.99 6.43 7.89
N THR A 30 3.29 6.15 7.97
CA THR A 30 3.88 5.37 9.06
C THR A 30 3.68 6.04 10.41
N ILE A 31 3.90 7.37 10.52
CA ILE A 31 3.63 8.13 11.75
C ILE A 31 2.17 7.94 12.17
N ALA A 32 1.24 8.15 11.25
CA ALA A 32 -0.18 8.01 11.55
C ALA A 32 -0.58 6.57 11.94
N ALA A 33 0.07 5.56 11.36
CA ALA A 33 -0.12 4.17 11.76
C ALA A 33 0.37 3.91 13.20
N ILE A 34 1.53 4.44 13.58
CA ILE A 34 2.04 4.34 14.96
C ILE A 34 1.12 5.08 15.95
N GLU A 35 0.65 6.27 15.61
CA GLU A 35 -0.31 7.03 16.43
C GLU A 35 -1.64 6.28 16.59
N LYS A 36 -2.04 5.47 15.61
CA LYS A 36 -3.21 4.56 15.67
C LYS A 36 -2.97 3.34 16.56
N GLY A 37 -1.72 3.05 16.92
CA GLY A 37 -1.37 1.95 17.82
C GLY A 37 -0.51 0.84 17.20
N VAL A 38 -0.16 0.93 15.92
CA VAL A 38 0.74 -0.04 15.26
C VAL A 38 2.10 -0.04 15.98
N LYS A 39 2.61 -1.24 16.28
CA LYS A 39 3.85 -1.41 17.07
C LYS A 39 5.06 -1.86 16.26
N PHE A 40 4.87 -2.31 15.03
CA PHE A 40 5.94 -2.76 14.16
C PHE A 40 5.75 -2.18 12.76
N VAL A 41 6.73 -1.42 12.28
CA VAL A 41 6.67 -0.78 10.97
C VAL A 41 8.00 -0.91 10.24
N GLN A 42 7.93 -1.09 8.93
CA GLN A 42 9.09 -1.05 8.03
C GLN A 42 8.85 -0.01 6.94
N LEU A 43 9.77 0.94 6.82
CA LEU A 43 9.79 1.90 5.73
C LEU A 43 10.78 1.43 4.68
N ILE A 44 10.32 1.31 3.44
CA ILE A 44 11.17 0.90 2.30
C ILE A 44 11.12 1.98 1.23
N ASP A 45 12.29 2.43 0.79
CA ASP A 45 12.42 3.35 -0.33
C ASP A 45 13.67 3.00 -1.14
N ASN A 46 13.62 3.19 -2.45
CA ASN A 46 14.77 2.97 -3.34
C ASN A 46 15.73 4.16 -3.41
N LYS A 47 15.45 5.21 -2.62
CA LYS A 47 16.28 6.40 -2.48
C LYS A 47 16.61 6.65 -1.02
N GLU A 48 17.87 6.95 -0.73
CA GLU A 48 18.29 7.26 0.64
C GLU A 48 17.71 8.58 1.19
N GLY A 49 17.48 9.56 0.31
CA GLY A 49 16.99 10.89 0.71
C GLY A 49 15.67 10.81 1.48
N PRO A 50 14.61 10.21 0.92
CA PRO A 50 13.34 10.00 1.61
C PRO A 50 13.50 9.25 2.94
N LEU A 51 14.30 8.17 2.99
CA LEU A 51 14.54 7.43 4.22
C LEU A 51 15.20 8.28 5.32
N LYS A 52 16.15 9.16 4.96
CA LYS A 52 16.78 10.08 5.91
C LYS A 52 15.77 11.07 6.49
N VAL A 53 14.87 11.59 5.64
CA VAL A 53 13.80 12.49 6.09
C VAL A 53 12.79 11.74 6.97
N ALA A 54 12.34 10.57 6.54
CA ALA A 54 11.43 9.73 7.30
C ALA A 54 12.02 9.38 8.69
N LYS A 55 13.30 9.00 8.74
CA LYS A 55 14.00 8.70 10.00
C LYS A 55 14.00 9.89 10.95
N LYS A 56 14.29 11.10 10.45
CA LYS A 56 14.23 12.30 11.26
C LYS A 56 12.82 12.55 11.80
N ASN A 57 11.79 12.37 10.99
CA ASN A 57 10.40 12.59 11.38
C ASN A 57 9.89 11.54 12.39
N LEU A 58 10.39 10.30 12.29
CA LEU A 58 9.97 9.20 13.17
C LEU A 58 10.79 9.08 14.46
N GLN A 59 11.84 9.84 14.64
CA GLN A 59 12.75 9.72 15.78
C GLN A 59 12.02 9.72 17.14
N GLN A 60 10.99 10.55 17.30
CA GLN A 60 10.21 10.62 18.54
C GLN A 60 9.28 9.41 18.78
N PHE A 61 9.10 8.55 17.78
CA PHE A 61 8.22 7.38 17.85
C PHE A 61 8.97 6.06 18.07
N GLU A 62 10.30 6.06 17.96
CA GLU A 62 11.14 4.84 18.05
C GLU A 62 11.14 4.18 19.44
N ASN A 63 10.67 4.89 20.46
CA ASN A 63 10.49 4.35 21.83
C ASN A 63 9.09 3.74 22.06
N ILE A 64 8.15 3.91 21.14
CA ILE A 64 6.78 3.39 21.25
C ILE A 64 6.42 2.36 20.17
N ALA A 65 7.22 2.28 19.11
CA ALA A 65 7.09 1.28 18.03
C ALA A 65 8.48 0.84 17.54
N GLN A 66 8.58 -0.40 17.09
CA GLN A 66 9.78 -0.87 16.40
C GLN A 66 9.73 -0.37 14.94
N VAL A 67 10.73 0.41 14.55
CA VAL A 67 10.82 1.04 13.23
C VAL A 67 12.06 0.50 12.49
N ILE A 68 11.85 -0.07 11.30
CA ILE A 68 12.92 -0.56 10.43
C ILE A 68 12.97 0.32 9.19
N TYR A 69 14.15 0.80 8.85
CA TYR A 69 14.41 1.57 7.62
C TYR A 69 15.21 0.72 6.65
N THR A 70 14.72 0.56 5.44
CA THR A 70 15.30 -0.33 4.44
C THR A 70 15.49 0.40 3.11
N HIS A 71 16.74 0.53 2.68
CA HIS A 71 17.05 1.02 1.34
C HIS A 71 16.97 -0.15 0.36
N ALA A 72 15.87 -0.26 -0.36
CA ALA A 72 15.60 -1.35 -1.30
C ALA A 72 14.52 -0.95 -2.32
N ASP A 73 14.41 -1.72 -3.38
CA ASP A 73 13.37 -1.54 -4.39
C ASP A 73 12.13 -2.39 -4.07
N GLY A 74 11.00 -1.72 -3.98
CA GLY A 74 9.69 -2.34 -3.74
C GLY A 74 9.67 -3.25 -2.53
N LEU A 75 9.25 -4.50 -2.71
CA LEU A 75 9.11 -5.52 -1.67
C LEU A 75 10.36 -6.43 -1.54
N SER A 76 11.47 -6.13 -2.25
CA SER A 76 12.62 -7.04 -2.35
C SER A 76 13.20 -7.43 -0.98
N ASN A 77 13.27 -6.50 -0.03
CA ASN A 77 13.78 -6.73 1.33
C ASN A 77 12.69 -6.59 2.41
N LEU A 78 11.47 -7.02 2.08
CA LEU A 78 10.36 -7.04 3.04
C LEU A 78 10.69 -7.98 4.20
N ASN A 79 10.53 -7.48 5.43
CA ASN A 79 10.70 -8.29 6.63
C ASN A 79 9.60 -9.36 6.73
N HIS A 80 9.98 -10.56 7.14
CA HIS A 80 9.08 -11.72 7.21
C HIS A 80 7.93 -11.59 8.22
N LEU A 81 8.03 -10.64 9.16
CA LEU A 81 6.97 -10.36 10.14
C LEU A 81 5.88 -9.46 9.58
N ILE A 82 6.14 -8.74 8.49
CA ILE A 82 5.15 -7.85 7.88
C ILE A 82 3.98 -8.67 7.33
N ASN A 83 2.76 -8.27 7.71
CA ASN A 83 1.53 -8.87 7.20
C ASN A 83 0.70 -7.92 6.32
N VAL A 84 0.96 -6.61 6.39
CA VAL A 84 0.28 -5.60 5.56
C VAL A 84 1.31 -4.70 4.89
N ALA A 85 1.19 -4.47 3.59
CA ALA A 85 2.02 -3.50 2.88
C ALA A 85 1.17 -2.42 2.20
N CYS A 86 1.60 -1.17 2.34
CA CYS A 86 1.00 -0.01 1.68
C CYS A 86 1.91 0.42 0.52
N ILE A 87 1.35 0.55 -0.68
CA ILE A 87 2.04 1.07 -1.87
C ILE A 87 1.20 2.23 -2.40
N CYS A 88 1.58 3.45 -2.06
CA CYS A 88 0.76 4.64 -2.26
C CYS A 88 1.48 5.73 -3.04
N GLY A 89 0.72 6.53 -3.80
CA GLY A 89 1.26 7.71 -4.47
C GLY A 89 2.05 7.43 -5.76
N MET A 90 1.88 6.25 -6.35
CA MET A 90 2.58 5.79 -7.55
C MET A 90 1.63 5.58 -8.73
N GLY A 91 2.15 5.48 -9.96
CA GLY A 91 1.38 5.02 -11.10
C GLY A 91 1.02 3.53 -10.97
N GLY A 92 -0.12 3.14 -11.53
CA GLY A 92 -0.59 1.75 -11.44
C GLY A 92 0.38 0.74 -12.09
N ASP A 93 1.10 1.13 -13.13
CA ASP A 93 2.15 0.33 -13.74
C ASP A 93 3.34 0.08 -12.79
N LEU A 94 3.79 1.10 -12.07
CA LEU A 94 4.86 0.95 -11.09
C LEU A 94 4.43 0.05 -9.92
N ILE A 95 3.22 0.24 -9.41
CA ILE A 95 2.65 -0.62 -8.35
C ILE A 95 2.62 -2.08 -8.81
N TYR A 96 2.15 -2.33 -10.03
CA TYR A 96 2.13 -3.66 -10.62
C TYR A 96 3.52 -4.29 -10.65
N HIS A 97 4.53 -3.57 -11.16
CA HIS A 97 5.90 -4.09 -11.24
C HIS A 97 6.52 -4.36 -9.86
N ILE A 98 6.22 -3.54 -8.86
CA ILE A 98 6.67 -3.79 -7.47
C ILE A 98 6.11 -5.13 -6.96
N ILE A 99 4.83 -5.40 -7.22
CA ILE A 99 4.18 -6.65 -6.81
C ILE A 99 4.71 -7.84 -7.62
N GLU A 100 4.78 -7.71 -8.94
CA GLU A 100 5.25 -8.76 -9.85
C GLU A 100 6.68 -9.19 -9.54
N ASN A 101 7.61 -8.24 -9.35
CA ASN A 101 9.02 -8.49 -9.06
C ASN A 101 9.25 -9.18 -7.70
N SER A 102 8.28 -9.15 -6.82
CA SER A 102 8.34 -9.77 -5.49
C SER A 102 7.08 -10.60 -5.18
N LEU A 103 6.56 -11.30 -6.20
CA LEU A 103 5.26 -11.94 -6.17
C LEU A 103 5.08 -12.89 -4.97
N ALA A 104 6.07 -13.75 -4.68
CA ALA A 104 5.99 -14.67 -3.56
C ALA A 104 5.85 -13.96 -2.20
N LYS A 105 6.51 -12.79 -2.03
CA LYS A 105 6.37 -11.99 -0.80
C LYS A 105 5.00 -11.32 -0.74
N ALA A 106 4.54 -10.77 -1.85
CA ALA A 106 3.22 -10.15 -1.93
C ALA A 106 2.08 -11.15 -1.66
N GLN A 107 2.21 -12.39 -2.14
CA GLN A 107 1.23 -13.46 -1.91
C GLN A 107 1.14 -13.92 -0.45
N ASN A 108 2.21 -13.76 0.32
CA ASN A 108 2.25 -14.13 1.74
C ASN A 108 1.69 -13.06 2.68
N LEU A 109 1.39 -11.86 2.18
CA LEU A 109 0.75 -10.80 2.97
C LEU A 109 -0.73 -11.13 3.21
N ASP A 110 -1.25 -10.69 4.35
CA ASP A 110 -2.68 -10.75 4.62
C ASP A 110 -3.45 -9.91 3.59
N PHE A 111 -2.93 -8.71 3.29
CA PHE A 111 -3.40 -7.86 2.20
C PHE A 111 -2.40 -6.75 1.86
N LEU A 112 -2.59 -6.16 0.68
CA LEU A 112 -1.94 -4.93 0.28
C LEU A 112 -2.96 -3.80 0.22
N ILE A 113 -2.53 -2.59 0.56
CA ILE A 113 -3.30 -1.36 0.38
C ILE A 113 -2.62 -0.55 -0.72
N LEU A 114 -3.32 -0.36 -1.82
CA LEU A 114 -2.77 0.25 -3.03
C LEU A 114 -3.48 1.57 -3.29
N GLN A 115 -2.70 2.63 -3.56
CA GLN A 115 -3.25 3.90 -4.02
C GLN A 115 -2.53 4.36 -5.27
N ALA A 116 -3.19 4.20 -6.40
CA ALA A 116 -2.67 4.57 -7.71
C ALA A 116 -3.02 6.02 -8.08
N ASN A 117 -2.02 6.75 -8.61
CA ASN A 117 -2.21 8.11 -9.14
C ASN A 117 -2.69 8.12 -10.60
N SER A 118 -2.53 7.01 -11.32
CA SER A 118 -2.85 6.85 -12.74
C SER A 118 -2.92 5.37 -13.10
N LYS A 119 -3.41 5.04 -14.30
CA LYS A 119 -3.45 3.67 -14.86
C LYS A 119 -4.14 2.65 -13.95
N VAL A 120 -5.26 3.04 -13.36
CA VAL A 120 -6.00 2.20 -12.39
C VAL A 120 -6.59 0.97 -13.07
N GLU A 121 -7.11 1.11 -14.28
CA GLU A 121 -7.67 0.02 -15.09
C GLU A 121 -6.60 -1.04 -15.39
N PHE A 122 -5.40 -0.59 -15.80
CA PHE A 122 -4.25 -1.46 -16.00
C PHE A 122 -3.89 -2.22 -14.72
N LEU A 123 -3.87 -1.52 -13.58
CA LEU A 123 -3.56 -2.14 -12.28
C LEU A 123 -4.60 -3.20 -11.92
N ARG A 124 -5.90 -2.93 -12.05
CA ARG A 124 -6.97 -3.89 -11.75
C ARG A 124 -6.85 -5.17 -12.58
N GLU A 125 -6.69 -5.01 -13.90
CA GLU A 125 -6.57 -6.14 -14.82
C GLU A 125 -5.38 -7.03 -14.46
N ASN A 126 -4.22 -6.41 -14.22
CA ASN A 126 -2.99 -7.15 -13.93
C ASN A 126 -2.95 -7.74 -12.52
N LEU A 127 -3.58 -7.10 -11.53
CA LEU A 127 -3.77 -7.71 -10.21
C LEU A 127 -4.60 -9.00 -10.31
N ALA A 128 -5.69 -8.99 -11.07
CA ALA A 128 -6.50 -10.19 -11.29
C ALA A 128 -5.70 -11.29 -12.00
N ASN A 129 -4.85 -10.94 -12.98
CA ASN A 129 -3.95 -11.88 -13.65
C ASN A 129 -2.93 -12.50 -12.69
N LEU A 130 -2.41 -11.73 -11.72
CA LEU A 130 -1.53 -12.20 -10.66
C LEU A 130 -2.29 -12.90 -9.50
N LYS A 131 -3.61 -13.09 -9.63
CA LYS A 131 -4.47 -13.71 -8.63
C LYS A 131 -4.63 -12.91 -7.34
N PHE A 132 -4.60 -11.57 -7.43
CA PHE A 132 -5.00 -10.69 -6.34
C PHE A 132 -6.46 -10.27 -6.50
N GLU A 133 -7.27 -10.60 -5.53
CA GLU A 133 -8.67 -10.20 -5.41
C GLU A 133 -8.76 -8.80 -4.79
N ILE A 134 -9.60 -7.96 -5.38
CA ILE A 134 -9.92 -6.65 -4.82
C ILE A 134 -11.02 -6.86 -3.78
N MET A 135 -10.65 -6.68 -2.50
CA MET A 135 -11.54 -6.90 -1.35
C MET A 135 -12.39 -5.67 -1.05
N ASP A 136 -11.82 -4.48 -1.23
CA ASP A 136 -12.53 -3.19 -1.13
C ASP A 136 -11.88 -2.15 -2.03
N GLU A 137 -12.70 -1.18 -2.44
CA GLU A 137 -12.28 -0.03 -3.24
C GLU A 137 -12.99 1.23 -2.77
N GLN A 138 -12.27 2.34 -2.80
CA GLN A 138 -12.82 3.67 -2.50
C GLN A 138 -12.31 4.71 -3.51
N ILE A 139 -13.17 5.69 -3.78
CA ILE A 139 -12.79 6.92 -4.50
C ILE A 139 -12.68 8.04 -3.48
N VAL A 140 -11.56 8.75 -3.50
CA VAL A 140 -11.27 9.85 -2.58
C VAL A 140 -10.98 11.11 -3.36
N TYR A 141 -11.64 12.21 -3.01
CA TYR A 141 -11.34 13.52 -3.56
C TYR A 141 -10.35 14.25 -2.65
N ASP A 142 -9.14 14.51 -3.17
CA ASP A 142 -8.08 15.21 -2.47
C ASP A 142 -7.33 16.14 -3.43
N LYS A 143 -7.04 17.37 -3.01
CA LYS A 143 -6.28 18.36 -3.81
C LYS A 143 -6.80 18.53 -5.25
N LYS A 144 -8.12 18.63 -5.42
CA LYS A 144 -8.82 18.80 -6.71
C LYS A 144 -8.67 17.62 -7.68
N LYS A 145 -8.36 16.42 -7.17
CA LYS A 145 -8.26 15.18 -7.96
C LYS A 145 -8.98 14.04 -7.27
N TYR A 146 -9.45 13.09 -8.06
CA TYR A 146 -9.98 11.82 -7.56
C TYR A 146 -8.87 10.78 -7.55
N TYR A 147 -8.77 10.04 -6.46
CA TYR A 147 -7.83 8.95 -6.29
C TYR A 147 -8.58 7.69 -5.92
N GLN A 148 -8.09 6.57 -6.38
CA GLN A 148 -8.65 5.27 -6.03
C GLN A 148 -7.71 4.55 -5.06
N ILE A 149 -8.32 3.96 -4.03
CA ILE A 149 -7.64 3.16 -3.03
C ILE A 149 -8.25 1.76 -3.11
N MET A 150 -7.41 0.75 -3.12
CA MET A 150 -7.81 -0.65 -3.19
C MET A 150 -7.16 -1.43 -2.04
N GLN A 151 -7.95 -2.27 -1.37
CA GLN A 151 -7.45 -3.34 -0.54
C GLN A 151 -7.47 -4.63 -1.35
N VAL A 152 -6.32 -5.28 -1.50
CA VAL A 152 -6.21 -6.49 -2.32
C VAL A 152 -5.55 -7.62 -1.54
N LYS A 153 -5.96 -8.85 -1.82
CA LYS A 153 -5.46 -10.07 -1.20
C LYS A 153 -5.21 -11.14 -2.24
N TYR A 154 -4.16 -11.92 -2.06
CA TYR A 154 -3.94 -13.09 -2.91
C TYR A 154 -5.04 -14.14 -2.73
N ASN A 155 -5.67 -14.51 -3.84
CA ASN A 155 -6.69 -15.56 -3.92
C ASN A 155 -6.53 -16.34 -5.22
N PRO A 156 -5.93 -17.55 -5.20
CA PRO A 156 -5.69 -18.34 -6.41
C PRO A 156 -6.98 -18.77 -7.15
N GLN A 157 -8.13 -18.68 -6.48
CA GLN A 157 -9.44 -19.07 -7.05
C GLN A 157 -10.17 -17.93 -7.77
N ILE A 158 -9.63 -16.69 -7.74
CA ILE A 158 -10.28 -15.54 -8.38
C ILE A 158 -10.41 -15.75 -9.89
N LEU A 159 -11.56 -15.38 -10.42
CA LEU A 159 -11.84 -15.36 -11.85
C LEU A 159 -11.33 -14.04 -12.48
N PRO A 160 -11.04 -14.05 -13.79
CA PRO A 160 -10.72 -12.81 -14.51
C PRO A 160 -11.84 -11.78 -14.38
N LEU A 161 -11.45 -10.51 -14.26
CA LEU A 161 -12.39 -9.40 -14.23
C LEU A 161 -13.00 -9.19 -15.63
N SER A 162 -14.29 -8.88 -15.66
CA SER A 162 -14.95 -8.39 -16.87
C SER A 162 -14.43 -7.01 -17.26
N LYS A 163 -14.57 -6.62 -18.52
CA LYS A 163 -14.19 -5.29 -19.01
C LYS A 163 -14.85 -4.16 -18.20
N LYS A 164 -16.10 -4.33 -17.79
CA LYS A 164 -16.81 -3.37 -16.95
C LYS A 164 -16.18 -3.24 -15.56
N GLN A 165 -15.80 -4.35 -14.95
CA GLN A 165 -15.13 -4.35 -13.64
C GLN A 165 -13.71 -3.75 -13.72
N ILE A 166 -12.97 -3.97 -14.79
CA ILE A 166 -11.68 -3.34 -15.03
C ILE A 166 -11.82 -1.83 -15.09
N LEU A 167 -12.77 -1.32 -15.86
CA LEU A 167 -12.96 0.11 -16.08
C LEU A 167 -13.49 0.84 -14.84
N PHE A 168 -14.50 0.26 -14.18
CA PHE A 168 -15.26 0.96 -13.13
C PHE A 168 -15.02 0.45 -11.71
N GLY A 169 -14.30 -0.65 -11.57
CA GLY A 169 -14.02 -1.30 -10.28
C GLY A 169 -15.07 -2.34 -9.88
N PRO A 170 -14.66 -3.57 -9.53
CA PRO A 170 -15.59 -4.62 -9.16
C PRO A 170 -16.42 -4.27 -7.94
N ILE A 171 -15.81 -3.65 -6.92
CA ILE A 171 -16.51 -3.27 -5.68
C ILE A 171 -17.25 -1.95 -5.83
N LEU A 172 -16.72 -1.00 -6.60
CA LEU A 172 -17.40 0.28 -6.85
C LEU A 172 -18.70 0.14 -7.65
N LEU A 173 -18.81 -0.92 -8.45
CA LEU A 173 -20.04 -1.22 -9.19
C LEU A 173 -21.16 -1.78 -8.31
N GLU A 174 -20.84 -2.23 -7.09
CA GLU A 174 -21.79 -2.80 -6.15
C GLU A 174 -22.23 -1.80 -5.06
N LYS A 175 -21.57 -0.63 -5.00
CA LYS A 175 -21.87 0.48 -4.07
C LYS A 175 -22.85 1.48 -4.70
#